data_32238caaa1ec153f27d491cfdad604f7
#
_entry.id   32238caaa1ec153f27d491cfdad604f7
#
_cell.length_a   1.000
_cell.length_b   1.000
_cell.length_c   1.000
_cell.angle_alpha   90.00
_cell.angle_beta   90.00
_cell.angle_gamma   90.00
#
_symmetry.space_group_name_H-M   'P 1'
#
loop_
_entity.id
_entity.type
_entity.pdbx_description
1 polymer ?
#
loop_
_entity_poly.entity_id
_entity_poly.type
_entity_poly.pdbx_seq_one_letter_code
_entity_poly.pdbx_strand_id
1 'polypeptide(L)'
;MLQVQLLLIADTHVPKRAKDLPAVVWDAVACADVVLHAGDWIVPELLDELEGRARRLVACWGNNDGEELRRRLPERADVALEGVRFTVVHETGQTPGREARMTAQYPDTDVLVFGHSHIPWDTTTETGLRLLNPGSPTDRRSQPFCTYMTATVADSTLLDVVLHRV
;
A
#
# COMPACT_ATOMS: atom_id res chain seq x y z
N MET A 1 -23.96 -6.31 -7.82
CA MET A 1 -22.83 -5.36 -7.82
C MET A 1 -21.65 -5.99 -7.12
N LEU A 2 -20.55 -6.15 -7.84
CA LEU A 2 -19.31 -6.65 -7.23
C LEU A 2 -18.63 -5.54 -6.46
N GLN A 3 -18.26 -5.85 -5.22
CA GLN A 3 -17.45 -4.98 -4.38
C GLN A 3 -16.15 -5.69 -4.05
N VAL A 4 -15.02 -4.99 -4.16
CA VAL A 4 -13.71 -5.51 -3.79
C VAL A 4 -13.23 -4.75 -2.56
N GLN A 5 -12.99 -5.48 -1.49
CA GLN A 5 -12.48 -4.93 -0.24
C GLN A 5 -10.97 -4.92 -0.28
N LEU A 6 -10.37 -3.75 -0.04
CA LEU A 6 -8.92 -3.55 -0.08
C LEU A 6 -8.36 -3.31 1.31
N LEU A 7 -7.17 -3.86 1.53
CA LEU A 7 -6.28 -3.46 2.61
C LEU A 7 -5.01 -2.86 1.98
N LEU A 8 -4.64 -1.67 2.41
CA LEU A 8 -3.40 -1.01 2.02
C LEU A 8 -2.46 -0.96 3.22
N ILE A 9 -1.26 -1.49 3.05
CA ILE A 9 -0.18 -1.44 4.04
C ILE A 9 1.15 -1.12 3.35
N ALA A 10 2.11 -0.61 4.12
CA ALA A 10 3.45 -0.29 3.66
C ALA A 10 4.41 -0.22 4.85
N ASP A 11 5.70 -0.31 4.59
CA ASP A 11 6.74 -0.05 5.58
C ASP A 11 6.57 -0.92 6.84
N THR A 12 6.36 -2.20 6.66
CA THR A 12 6.10 -3.14 7.76
C THR A 12 7.34 -3.45 8.58
N HIS A 13 8.53 -3.41 7.96
CA HIS A 13 9.84 -3.55 8.65
C HIS A 13 9.90 -4.69 9.67
N VAL A 14 9.26 -5.83 9.36
CA VAL A 14 9.27 -7.04 10.21
C VAL A 14 10.52 -7.87 9.87
N PRO A 15 11.29 -8.38 10.83
CA PRO A 15 11.11 -8.28 12.29
C PRO A 15 11.85 -7.10 12.92
N LYS A 16 12.41 -6.21 12.15
CA LYS A 16 13.34 -5.16 12.64
C LYS A 16 12.66 -4.15 13.57
N ARG A 17 11.43 -3.73 13.25
CA ARG A 17 10.69 -2.74 14.04
C ARG A 17 9.56 -3.35 14.85
N ALA A 18 9.10 -4.53 14.45
CA ALA A 18 8.10 -5.33 15.16
C ALA A 18 8.36 -6.80 14.85
N LYS A 19 8.04 -7.68 15.79
CA LYS A 19 8.24 -9.12 15.59
C LYS A 19 7.29 -9.70 14.55
N ASP A 20 6.12 -9.10 14.43
CA ASP A 20 5.05 -9.51 13.53
C ASP A 20 4.11 -8.33 13.27
N LEU A 21 3.21 -8.46 12.31
CA LEU A 21 2.13 -7.52 12.13
C LEU A 21 1.19 -7.57 13.33
N PRO A 22 0.62 -6.43 13.74
CA PRO A 22 -0.41 -6.41 14.78
C PRO A 22 -1.59 -7.31 14.42
N ALA A 23 -2.22 -7.90 15.44
CA ALA A 23 -3.36 -8.81 15.26
C ALA A 23 -4.50 -8.15 14.46
N VAL A 24 -4.77 -6.86 14.69
CA VAL A 24 -5.81 -6.11 13.96
C VAL A 24 -5.50 -6.02 12.46
N VAL A 25 -4.22 -5.98 12.09
CA VAL A 25 -3.80 -5.96 10.68
C VAL A 25 -3.98 -7.35 10.05
N TRP A 26 -3.64 -8.42 10.77
CA TRP A 26 -3.91 -9.78 10.30
C TRP A 26 -5.40 -10.06 10.13
N ASP A 27 -6.25 -9.52 11.01
CA ASP A 27 -7.70 -9.59 10.87
C ASP A 27 -8.15 -8.86 9.60
N ALA A 28 -7.58 -7.70 9.33
CA ALA A 28 -7.86 -6.94 8.11
C ALA A 28 -7.41 -7.71 6.84
N VAL A 29 -6.27 -8.40 6.89
CA VAL A 29 -5.81 -9.30 5.80
C VAL A 29 -6.86 -10.38 5.52
N ALA A 30 -7.39 -10.99 6.58
CA ALA A 30 -8.38 -12.05 6.45
C ALA A 30 -9.70 -11.55 5.83
N CYS A 31 -10.07 -10.30 6.08
CA CYS A 31 -11.30 -9.68 5.57
C CYS A 31 -11.16 -9.13 4.15
N ALA A 32 -9.95 -8.77 3.72
CA ALA A 32 -9.72 -8.14 2.43
C ALA A 32 -9.80 -9.15 1.28
N ASP A 33 -10.33 -8.71 0.16
CA ASP A 33 -10.24 -9.45 -1.11
C ASP A 33 -8.86 -9.27 -1.75
N VAL A 34 -8.28 -8.08 -1.62
CA VAL A 34 -6.95 -7.77 -2.15
C VAL A 34 -6.17 -6.97 -1.12
N VAL A 35 -4.93 -7.39 -0.88
CA VAL A 35 -3.96 -6.65 -0.06
C VAL A 35 -2.98 -5.96 -1.00
N LEU A 36 -2.80 -4.65 -0.83
CA LEU A 36 -1.79 -3.86 -1.54
C LEU A 36 -0.68 -3.49 -0.55
N HIS A 37 0.56 -3.88 -0.85
CA HIS A 37 1.72 -3.60 0.02
C HIS A 37 2.76 -2.81 -0.76
N ALA A 38 3.06 -1.61 -0.29
CA ALA A 38 3.91 -0.64 -0.99
C ALA A 38 5.40 -0.69 -0.59
N GLY A 39 5.90 -1.86 -0.17
CA GLY A 39 7.34 -2.07 0.02
C GLY A 39 7.86 -1.86 1.42
N ASP A 40 9.16 -2.13 1.59
CA ASP A 40 9.89 -2.18 2.86
C ASP A 40 9.38 -3.28 3.80
N TRP A 41 9.56 -4.50 3.30
CA TRP A 41 9.29 -5.76 4.00
C TRP A 41 10.38 -6.13 5.00
N ILE A 42 11.63 -5.98 4.60
CA ILE A 42 12.91 -6.33 5.20
C ILE A 42 13.28 -7.79 4.96
N VAL A 43 12.42 -8.75 5.29
CA VAL A 43 12.70 -10.18 5.11
C VAL A 43 11.60 -10.88 4.31
N PRO A 44 11.95 -11.94 3.56
CA PRO A 44 10.98 -12.66 2.72
C PRO A 44 9.94 -13.44 3.51
N GLU A 45 10.16 -13.73 4.79
CA GLU A 45 9.22 -14.51 5.61
C GLU A 45 7.85 -13.83 5.75
N LEU A 46 7.81 -12.50 5.85
CA LEU A 46 6.53 -11.79 5.88
C LEU A 46 5.80 -11.88 4.55
N LEU A 47 6.55 -11.82 3.45
CA LEU A 47 5.96 -12.03 2.11
C LEU A 47 5.36 -13.42 2.00
N ASP A 48 6.07 -14.45 2.47
CA ASP A 48 5.56 -15.83 2.48
C ASP A 48 4.25 -15.94 3.29
N GLU A 49 4.21 -15.32 4.47
CA GLU A 49 3.00 -15.33 5.30
C GLU A 49 1.83 -14.60 4.63
N LEU A 50 2.08 -13.43 4.06
CA LEU A 50 1.03 -12.68 3.37
C LEU A 50 0.53 -13.41 2.12
N GLU A 51 1.42 -14.01 1.33
CA GLU A 51 1.01 -14.83 0.19
C GLU A 51 0.14 -16.02 0.62
N GLY A 52 0.45 -16.63 1.78
CA GLY A 52 -0.31 -17.76 2.32
C GLY A 52 -1.64 -17.38 2.95
N ARG A 53 -1.80 -16.16 3.45
CA ARG A 53 -2.98 -15.73 4.23
C ARG A 53 -3.89 -14.76 3.49
N ALA A 54 -3.35 -13.93 2.59
CA ALA A 54 -4.17 -13.04 1.76
C ALA A 54 -4.87 -13.81 0.64
N ARG A 55 -6.08 -13.42 0.30
CA ARG A 55 -6.79 -13.97 -0.87
C ARG A 55 -6.07 -13.60 -2.16
N ARG A 56 -5.62 -12.36 -2.25
CA ARG A 56 -4.79 -11.86 -3.35
C ARG A 56 -3.85 -10.79 -2.81
N LEU A 57 -2.57 -10.85 -3.21
CA LEU A 57 -1.56 -9.87 -2.84
C LEU A 57 -1.03 -9.19 -4.10
N VAL A 58 -1.01 -7.85 -4.09
CA VAL A 58 -0.36 -7.02 -5.10
C VAL A 58 0.66 -6.16 -4.37
N ALA A 59 1.93 -6.27 -4.73
CA ALA A 59 2.98 -5.67 -3.93
C ALA A 59 4.20 -5.28 -4.76
N CYS A 60 4.98 -4.33 -4.23
CA CYS A 60 6.29 -3.95 -4.74
C CYS A 60 7.36 -4.11 -3.65
N TRP A 61 8.64 -4.04 -4.04
CA TRP A 61 9.73 -3.94 -3.07
C TRP A 61 10.00 -2.47 -2.71
N GLY A 62 10.66 -2.26 -1.59
CA GLY A 62 11.11 -0.95 -1.12
C GLY A 62 12.62 -0.83 -1.03
N ASN A 63 13.10 0.37 -0.72
CA ASN A 63 14.55 0.65 -0.71
C ASN A 63 15.34 -0.16 0.35
N ASN A 64 14.69 -0.62 1.41
CA ASN A 64 15.31 -1.47 2.43
C ASN A 64 15.21 -2.97 2.15
N ASP A 65 14.60 -3.36 1.05
CA ASP A 65 14.41 -4.76 0.70
C ASP A 65 15.62 -5.32 -0.06
N GLY A 66 16.03 -6.53 0.33
CA GLY A 66 17.20 -7.20 -0.20
C GLY A 66 16.93 -7.93 -1.53
N GLU A 67 17.95 -8.63 -1.98
CA GLU A 67 17.98 -9.26 -3.30
C GLU A 67 16.84 -10.26 -3.52
N GLU A 68 16.53 -11.10 -2.53
CA GLU A 68 15.47 -12.10 -2.68
C GLU A 68 14.08 -11.45 -2.87
N LEU A 69 13.76 -10.43 -2.07
CA LEU A 69 12.52 -9.68 -2.22
C LEU A 69 12.45 -8.97 -3.57
N ARG A 70 13.56 -8.39 -4.03
CA ARG A 70 13.63 -7.71 -5.33
C ARG A 70 13.50 -8.66 -6.53
N ARG A 71 13.87 -9.93 -6.35
CA ARG A 71 13.64 -10.95 -7.39
C ARG A 71 12.18 -11.40 -7.44
N ARG A 72 11.51 -11.45 -6.28
CA ARG A 72 10.14 -11.96 -6.15
C ARG A 72 9.08 -10.89 -6.43
N LEU A 73 9.42 -9.63 -6.22
CA LEU A 73 8.50 -8.50 -6.34
C LEU A 73 9.01 -7.49 -7.37
N PRO A 74 8.11 -6.81 -8.10
CA PRO A 74 8.50 -5.71 -8.97
C PRO A 74 8.78 -4.43 -8.17
N GLU A 75 9.44 -3.47 -8.79
CA GLU A 75 9.55 -2.11 -8.28
C GLU A 75 8.21 -1.37 -8.39
N ARG A 76 7.46 -1.68 -9.46
CA ARG A 76 6.13 -1.14 -9.74
C ARG A 76 5.17 -2.29 -10.01
N ALA A 77 4.06 -2.32 -9.30
CA ALA A 77 2.99 -3.28 -9.53
C ALA A 77 1.74 -2.55 -10.02
N ASP A 78 1.16 -3.02 -11.11
CA ASP A 78 -0.07 -2.49 -11.68
C ASP A 78 -1.17 -3.54 -11.61
N VAL A 79 -2.38 -3.12 -11.25
CA VAL A 79 -3.56 -3.98 -11.23
C VAL A 79 -4.81 -3.19 -11.52
N ALA A 80 -5.73 -3.77 -12.28
CA ALA A 80 -7.07 -3.23 -12.49
C ALA A 80 -8.07 -4.03 -11.66
N LEU A 81 -8.82 -3.35 -10.82
CA LEU A 81 -9.83 -3.95 -9.94
C LEU A 81 -11.17 -3.25 -10.19
N GLU A 82 -12.16 -4.01 -10.68
CA GLU A 82 -13.50 -3.49 -10.96
C GLU A 82 -13.48 -2.13 -11.70
N GLY A 83 -12.62 -2.00 -12.71
CA GLY A 83 -12.53 -0.81 -13.54
C GLY A 83 -11.68 0.33 -12.99
N VAL A 84 -11.05 0.17 -11.83
CA VAL A 84 -10.09 1.15 -11.26
C VAL A 84 -8.67 0.64 -11.46
N ARG A 85 -7.81 1.48 -12.01
CA ARG A 85 -6.40 1.15 -12.27
C ARG A 85 -5.53 1.61 -11.11
N PHE A 86 -4.94 0.65 -10.43
CA PHE A 86 -4.01 0.89 -9.31
C PHE A 86 -2.57 0.71 -9.76
N THR A 87 -1.70 1.58 -9.28
CA THR A 87 -0.25 1.42 -9.34
C THR A 87 0.28 1.45 -7.91
N VAL A 88 1.14 0.48 -7.57
CA VAL A 88 1.78 0.39 -6.26
C VAL A 88 3.27 0.57 -6.44
N VAL A 89 3.84 1.58 -5.80
CA VAL A 89 5.27 1.90 -5.79
C VAL A 89 5.70 2.23 -4.37
N HIS A 90 7.00 2.14 -4.08
CA HIS A 90 7.47 2.47 -2.74
C HIS A 90 7.67 3.97 -2.55
N GLU A 91 8.33 4.64 -3.50
CA GLU A 91 8.74 6.03 -3.38
C GLU A 91 8.08 6.94 -4.41
N THR A 92 7.74 8.15 -3.98
CA THR A 92 7.21 9.22 -4.85
C THR A 92 8.07 10.48 -4.82
N GLY A 93 9.22 10.43 -4.14
CA GLY A 93 10.09 11.58 -3.95
C GLY A 93 9.58 12.53 -2.85
N GLN A 94 10.09 13.75 -2.86
CA GLN A 94 9.78 14.75 -1.84
C GLN A 94 8.32 15.21 -1.92
N THR A 95 7.79 15.67 -0.78
CA THR A 95 6.41 16.17 -0.67
C THR A 95 6.12 17.36 -1.60
N PRO A 96 6.97 18.39 -1.70
CA PRO A 96 6.70 19.48 -2.63
C PRO A 96 6.65 19.01 -4.09
N GLY A 97 5.58 19.36 -4.79
CA GLY A 97 5.40 19.01 -6.20
C GLY A 97 5.00 17.55 -6.48
N ARG A 98 4.67 16.78 -5.45
CA ARG A 98 4.32 15.35 -5.59
C ARG A 98 3.18 15.14 -6.57
N GLU A 99 2.10 15.88 -6.44
CA GLU A 99 0.91 15.72 -7.29
C GLU A 99 1.25 15.92 -8.77
N ALA A 100 1.98 16.97 -9.10
CA ALA A 100 2.37 17.25 -10.48
C ALA A 100 3.31 16.18 -11.04
N ARG A 101 4.31 15.74 -10.26
CA ARG A 101 5.23 14.69 -10.68
C ARG A 101 4.52 13.37 -10.93
N MET A 102 3.65 12.98 -10.01
CA MET A 102 2.94 11.70 -10.10
C MET A 102 1.93 11.71 -11.24
N THR A 103 1.24 12.81 -11.47
CA THR A 103 0.37 12.98 -12.64
C THR A 103 1.14 12.78 -13.94
N ALA A 104 2.32 13.37 -14.07
CA ALA A 104 3.15 13.25 -15.25
C ALA A 104 3.72 11.84 -15.44
N GLN A 105 4.12 11.20 -14.34
CA GLN A 105 4.76 9.88 -14.36
C GLN A 105 3.78 8.72 -14.56
N TYR A 106 2.54 8.88 -14.06
CA TYR A 106 1.52 7.82 -14.07
C TYR A 106 0.22 8.28 -14.76
N PRO A 107 0.27 8.60 -16.09
CA PRO A 107 -0.90 9.16 -16.78
C PRO A 107 -2.07 8.17 -16.91
N ASP A 108 -1.79 6.86 -16.82
CA ASP A 108 -2.80 5.81 -16.99
C ASP A 108 -3.23 5.17 -15.66
N THR A 109 -2.89 5.79 -14.53
CA THR A 109 -3.22 5.30 -13.18
C THR A 109 -4.37 6.13 -12.60
N ASP A 110 -5.32 5.47 -11.96
CA ASP A 110 -6.41 6.14 -11.25
C ASP A 110 -6.07 6.33 -9.77
N VAL A 111 -5.41 5.34 -9.16
CA VAL A 111 -5.01 5.37 -7.75
C VAL A 111 -3.55 4.92 -7.63
N LEU A 112 -2.71 5.77 -7.07
CA LEU A 112 -1.31 5.47 -6.77
C LEU A 112 -1.16 5.21 -5.27
N VAL A 113 -0.73 4.01 -4.91
CA VAL A 113 -0.44 3.61 -3.53
C VAL A 113 1.06 3.62 -3.33
N PHE A 114 1.53 4.30 -2.29
CA PHE A 114 2.96 4.45 -2.01
C PHE A 114 3.25 4.38 -0.51
N GLY A 115 4.52 4.32 -0.16
CA GLY A 115 5.00 4.25 1.22
C GLY A 115 6.19 5.15 1.48
N HIS A 116 7.24 4.59 2.07
CA HIS A 116 8.55 5.17 2.35
C HIS A 116 8.58 6.19 3.48
N SER A 117 7.71 7.18 3.47
CA SER A 117 7.72 8.25 4.48
C SER A 117 7.15 7.84 5.83
N HIS A 118 6.36 6.77 5.90
CA HIS A 118 5.53 6.37 7.05
C HIS A 118 4.46 7.40 7.42
N ILE A 119 4.23 8.40 6.56
CA ILE A 119 3.27 9.49 6.79
C ILE A 119 2.00 9.21 6.00
N PRO A 120 0.85 9.02 6.66
CA PRO A 120 -0.41 8.86 5.95
C PRO A 120 -0.68 10.01 4.99
N TRP A 121 -1.17 9.68 3.80
CA TRP A 121 -1.44 10.66 2.76
C TRP A 121 -2.69 10.27 1.98
N ASP A 122 -3.53 11.25 1.69
CA ASP A 122 -4.71 11.07 0.85
C ASP A 122 -5.03 12.38 0.14
N THR A 123 -4.62 12.48 -1.11
CA THR A 123 -4.91 13.65 -1.95
C THR A 123 -5.36 13.22 -3.34
N THR A 124 -6.13 14.09 -4.00
CA THR A 124 -6.54 13.90 -5.39
C THR A 124 -6.01 15.05 -6.22
N THR A 125 -5.36 14.74 -7.34
CA THR A 125 -4.81 15.72 -8.26
C THR A 125 -5.91 16.35 -9.11
N GLU A 126 -5.57 17.43 -9.82
CA GLU A 126 -6.50 18.11 -10.74
C GLU A 126 -7.00 17.17 -11.85
N THR A 127 -6.20 16.20 -12.26
CA THR A 127 -6.57 15.22 -13.30
C THR A 127 -7.36 14.03 -12.77
N GLY A 128 -7.55 13.95 -11.44
CA GLY A 128 -8.30 12.87 -10.80
C GLY A 128 -7.46 11.71 -10.27
N LEU A 129 -6.14 11.73 -10.42
CA LEU A 129 -5.25 10.74 -9.83
C LEU A 129 -5.30 10.87 -8.31
N ARG A 130 -5.64 9.78 -7.62
CA ARG A 130 -5.64 9.75 -6.16
C ARG A 130 -4.34 9.15 -5.62
N LEU A 131 -3.72 9.84 -4.68
CA LEU A 131 -2.46 9.44 -4.04
C LEU A 131 -2.75 8.97 -2.62
N LEU A 132 -2.42 7.72 -2.31
CA LEU A 132 -2.67 7.12 -0.99
C LEU A 132 -1.39 6.55 -0.39
N ASN A 133 -1.07 6.97 0.83
CA ASN A 133 -0.06 6.33 1.65
C ASN A 133 -0.72 5.86 2.96
N PRO A 134 -0.72 4.56 3.26
CA PRO A 134 -1.38 4.04 4.46
C PRO A 134 -0.59 4.31 5.76
N GLY A 135 0.60 4.91 5.67
CA GLY A 135 1.52 4.96 6.80
C GLY A 135 2.15 3.61 7.09
N SER A 136 2.66 3.41 8.29
CA SER A 136 3.22 2.13 8.71
C SER A 136 2.41 1.53 9.88
N PRO A 137 2.05 0.23 9.81
CA PRO A 137 1.34 -0.42 10.90
C PRO A 137 2.25 -0.84 12.07
N THR A 138 3.57 -0.69 11.90
CA THR A 138 4.57 -1.24 12.82
C THR A 138 5.62 -0.23 13.25
N ASP A 139 5.93 0.77 12.44
CA ASP A 139 6.97 1.78 12.70
C ASP A 139 6.42 3.19 12.40
N ARG A 140 5.84 3.80 13.41
CA ARG A 140 5.21 5.12 13.27
C ARG A 140 6.19 6.27 13.05
N ARG A 141 7.48 6.07 13.34
CA ARG A 141 8.49 7.14 13.37
C ARG A 141 8.01 8.35 14.17
N SER A 142 7.93 9.54 13.55
CA SER A 142 7.46 10.77 14.21
C SER A 142 5.93 10.92 14.21
N GLN A 143 5.19 9.99 13.63
CA GLN A 143 3.73 10.05 13.62
C GLN A 143 3.15 9.66 14.99
N PRO A 144 1.96 10.17 15.34
CA PRO A 144 1.35 9.85 16.63
C PRO A 144 0.89 8.40 16.75
N PHE A 145 0.60 7.73 15.62
CA PHE A 145 0.05 6.37 15.59
C PHE A 145 0.66 5.55 14.48
N CYS A 146 0.72 4.24 14.67
CA CYS A 146 0.81 3.27 13.59
C CYS A 146 -0.52 3.20 12.86
N THR A 147 -0.50 3.03 11.54
CA THR A 147 -1.72 3.12 10.72
C THR A 147 -1.73 2.10 9.57
N TYR A 148 -2.91 1.86 9.06
CA TYR A 148 -3.17 1.15 7.80
C TYR A 148 -4.44 1.72 7.17
N MET A 149 -4.69 1.42 5.90
CA MET A 149 -5.90 1.87 5.22
C MET A 149 -6.75 0.72 4.74
N THR A 150 -8.06 0.94 4.73
CA THR A 150 -9.01 0.09 4.01
C THR A 150 -9.77 0.92 2.98
N ALA A 151 -10.23 0.28 1.93
CA ALA A 151 -11.04 0.92 0.90
C ALA A 151 -11.92 -0.13 0.21
N THR A 152 -12.90 0.35 -0.55
CA THR A 152 -13.78 -0.50 -1.35
C THR A 152 -13.72 -0.02 -2.80
N VAL A 153 -13.69 -0.94 -3.74
CA VAL A 153 -13.89 -0.64 -5.17
C VAL A 153 -15.21 -1.24 -5.61
N ALA A 154 -16.06 -0.41 -6.20
CA ALA A 154 -17.33 -0.83 -6.78
C ALA A 154 -17.70 0.12 -7.91
N ASP A 155 -18.29 -0.41 -9.00
CA ASP A 155 -18.75 0.37 -10.14
C ASP A 155 -17.71 1.37 -10.66
N SER A 156 -16.49 0.88 -10.89
CA SER A 156 -15.36 1.67 -11.39
C SER A 156 -15.01 2.88 -10.50
N THR A 157 -15.31 2.81 -9.21
CA THR A 157 -15.11 3.90 -8.25
C THR A 157 -14.46 3.39 -6.98
N LEU A 158 -13.47 4.13 -6.49
CA LEU A 158 -12.88 3.91 -5.16
C LEU A 158 -13.74 4.59 -4.11
N LEU A 159 -14.20 3.84 -3.13
CA LEU A 159 -15.12 4.27 -2.07
C LEU A 159 -14.54 3.95 -0.69
N ASP A 160 -15.05 4.65 0.32
CA ASP A 160 -14.84 4.30 1.74
C ASP A 160 -13.36 4.14 2.11
N VAL A 161 -12.53 5.07 1.67
CA VAL A 161 -11.12 5.11 2.06
C VAL A 161 -11.05 5.55 3.52
N VAL A 162 -10.58 4.65 4.37
CA VAL A 162 -10.51 4.89 5.82
C VAL A 162 -9.08 4.63 6.32
N LEU A 163 -8.53 5.63 7.01
CA LEU A 163 -7.28 5.48 7.74
C LEU A 163 -7.57 4.94 9.13
N HIS A 164 -7.01 3.79 9.47
CA HIS A 164 -7.15 3.15 10.77
C HIS A 164 -5.91 3.35 11.62
N ARG A 165 -6.11 3.50 12.91
CA ARG A 165 -5.03 3.46 13.90
C ARG A 165 -4.90 2.04 14.43
N VAL A 166 -3.66 1.64 14.60
CA VAL A 166 -3.35 0.35 15.23
C VAL A 166 -3.54 0.41 16.74
#